data_83bca9ae02efdd333ecb035cd9896b4c
#
_entry.id   83bca9ae02efdd333ecb035cd9896b4c
#
_cell.length_a   1.000
_cell.length_b   1.000
_cell.length_c   1.000
_cell.angle_alpha   90.00
_cell.angle_beta   90.00
_cell.angle_gamma   90.00
#
_symmetry.space_group_name_H-M   'P 1'
#
loop_
_entity.id
_entity.type
_entity.pdbx_description
1 polymer ?
#
loop_
_entity_poly.entity_id
_entity_poly.type
_entity_poly.pdbx_seq_one_letter_code
_entity_poly.pdbx_strand_id
1 'polypeptide(L)'
;MQVGDTSAWERSFTEEDVRLFAHLSGDQGEHHVTADSKGRLMVHGLLTATLPTKLGGDLNYIAGTMNFEFLRPVFVGETIRCEAVIMQIEPVAGRLQMEINFSCHNQQGKEVLRGQTSGIVRLE
;
A
#
# COMPACT_ATOMS: atom_id res chain seq x y z
N MET A 1 18.80 -8.21 -6.35
CA MET A 1 18.08 -7.51 -5.27
C MET A 1 19.11 -7.02 -4.26
N GLN A 2 19.14 -5.71 -4.07
CA GLN A 2 20.14 -5.08 -3.19
C GLN A 2 19.57 -3.85 -2.52
N VAL A 3 20.22 -3.39 -1.45
CA VAL A 3 19.85 -2.17 -0.75
C VAL A 3 19.87 -1.00 -1.73
N GLY A 4 18.83 -0.16 -1.66
CA GLY A 4 18.64 0.96 -2.56
C GLY A 4 17.81 0.65 -3.80
N ASP A 5 17.54 -0.62 -4.08
CA ASP A 5 16.65 -0.98 -5.19
C ASP A 5 15.28 -0.41 -4.92
N THR A 6 14.66 0.13 -5.99
CA THR A 6 13.33 0.74 -5.93
C THR A 6 12.36 -0.01 -6.82
N SER A 7 11.09 0.04 -6.47
CA SER A 7 10.00 -0.46 -7.29
C SER A 7 8.83 0.50 -7.17
N ALA A 8 7.93 0.47 -8.14
CA ALA A 8 6.81 1.39 -8.16
C ALA A 8 5.57 0.73 -8.76
N TRP A 9 4.41 1.19 -8.34
CA TRP A 9 3.12 0.70 -8.77
C TRP A 9 2.11 1.85 -8.70
N GLU A 10 1.33 2.00 -9.73
CA GLU A 10 0.37 3.09 -9.82
C GLU A 10 -1.00 2.54 -10.20
N ARG A 11 -2.04 3.05 -9.55
CA ARG A 11 -3.41 2.71 -9.92
C ARG A 11 -4.40 3.75 -9.41
N SER A 12 -5.61 3.70 -9.98
CA SER A 12 -6.79 4.40 -9.46
C SER A 12 -7.74 3.37 -8.91
N PHE A 13 -8.42 3.70 -7.81
CA PHE A 13 -9.47 2.84 -7.25
C PHE A 13 -10.82 3.27 -7.79
N THR A 14 -11.64 2.29 -8.15
CA THR A 14 -13.01 2.51 -8.64
C THR A 14 -14.01 2.39 -7.50
N GLU A 15 -15.23 2.83 -7.74
CA GLU A 15 -16.33 2.62 -6.79
C GLU A 15 -16.55 1.13 -6.53
N GLU A 16 -16.43 0.30 -7.57
CA GLU A 16 -16.57 -1.15 -7.42
C GLU A 16 -15.48 -1.73 -6.50
N ASP A 17 -14.24 -1.26 -6.62
CA ASP A 17 -13.15 -1.68 -5.73
C ASP A 17 -13.50 -1.38 -4.26
N VAL A 18 -14.00 -0.19 -4.00
CA VAL A 18 -14.36 0.23 -2.63
C VAL A 18 -15.52 -0.61 -2.10
N ARG A 19 -16.54 -0.88 -2.91
CA ARG A 19 -17.67 -1.70 -2.50
C ARG A 19 -17.26 -3.13 -2.21
N LEU A 20 -16.39 -3.69 -3.04
CA LEU A 20 -15.84 -5.03 -2.86
C LEU A 20 -15.03 -5.11 -1.55
N PHE A 21 -14.18 -4.13 -1.30
CA PHE A 21 -13.37 -4.10 -0.09
C PHE A 21 -14.23 -3.90 1.16
N ALA A 22 -15.25 -3.05 1.09
CA ALA A 22 -16.20 -2.86 2.19
C ALA A 22 -16.89 -4.19 2.54
N HIS A 23 -17.27 -4.96 1.52
CA HIS A 23 -17.89 -6.27 1.73
C HIS A 23 -16.89 -7.28 2.31
N LEU A 24 -15.70 -7.33 1.73
CA LEU A 24 -14.66 -8.28 2.13
C LEU A 24 -14.16 -8.02 3.55
N SER A 25 -13.93 -6.76 3.90
CA SER A 25 -13.37 -6.37 5.20
C SER A 25 -14.42 -6.25 6.30
N GLY A 26 -15.67 -6.01 5.91
CA GLY A 26 -16.73 -5.64 6.86
C GLY A 26 -16.69 -4.17 7.24
N ASP A 27 -15.74 -3.38 6.72
CA ASP A 27 -15.67 -1.95 7.01
C ASP A 27 -16.67 -1.18 6.13
N GLN A 28 -17.85 -0.94 6.70
CA GLN A 28 -18.97 -0.25 6.07
C GLN A 28 -19.10 1.18 6.61
N GLY A 29 -17.99 1.79 7.02
CA GLY A 29 -17.99 3.18 7.48
C GLY A 29 -18.69 4.10 6.47
N GLU A 30 -19.45 5.06 6.96
CA GLU A 30 -20.31 5.89 6.10
C GLU A 30 -19.54 6.55 4.96
N HIS A 31 -18.33 7.03 5.22
CA HIS A 31 -17.49 7.69 4.21
C HIS A 31 -17.02 6.75 3.10
N HIS A 32 -17.14 5.42 3.30
CA HIS A 32 -16.80 4.40 2.30
C HIS A 32 -18.01 3.91 1.52
N VAL A 33 -19.23 4.14 2.01
CA VAL A 33 -20.44 3.64 1.37
C VAL A 33 -21.33 4.74 0.83
N THR A 34 -21.15 5.98 1.30
CA THR A 34 -21.94 7.14 0.88
C THR A 34 -21.00 8.26 0.46
N ALA A 35 -21.19 8.76 -0.76
CA ALA A 35 -20.41 9.88 -1.27
C ALA A 35 -20.67 11.15 -0.44
N ASP A 36 -19.65 12.00 -0.32
CA ASP A 36 -19.76 13.27 0.40
C ASP A 36 -20.55 14.31 -0.42
N SER A 37 -20.69 15.53 0.12
CA SER A 37 -21.44 16.62 -0.53
C SER A 37 -20.86 17.02 -1.89
N LYS A 38 -19.62 16.66 -2.18
CA LYS A 38 -18.95 16.91 -3.46
C LYS A 38 -19.01 15.70 -4.39
N GLY A 39 -19.74 14.67 -4.02
CA GLY A 39 -19.86 13.44 -4.80
C GLY A 39 -18.64 12.52 -4.71
N ARG A 40 -17.81 12.67 -3.68
CA ARG A 40 -16.58 11.88 -3.54
C ARG A 40 -16.79 10.73 -2.58
N LEU A 41 -16.33 9.55 -2.97
CA LEU A 41 -16.34 8.35 -2.13
C LEU A 41 -14.92 8.07 -1.66
N MET A 42 -14.74 7.95 -0.34
CA MET A 42 -13.42 7.75 0.24
C MET A 42 -12.99 6.28 0.14
N VAL A 43 -11.78 6.08 -0.32
CA VAL A 43 -11.14 4.76 -0.37
C VAL A 43 -10.67 4.38 1.03
N HIS A 44 -10.87 3.12 1.42
CA HIS A 44 -10.36 2.63 2.71
C HIS A 44 -8.85 2.77 2.77
N GLY A 45 -8.32 3.18 3.93
CA GLY A 45 -6.88 3.28 4.12
C GLY A 45 -6.17 1.97 3.80
N LEU A 46 -6.71 0.85 4.28
CA LEU A 46 -6.10 -0.46 4.00
C LEU A 46 -6.24 -0.91 2.54
N LEU A 47 -7.23 -0.39 1.82
CA LEU A 47 -7.30 -0.63 0.37
C LEU A 47 -6.19 0.14 -0.34
N THR A 48 -5.94 1.39 0.03
CA THR A 48 -4.79 2.15 -0.47
C THR A 48 -3.48 1.42 -0.14
N ALA A 49 -3.38 0.84 1.05
CA ALA A 49 -2.21 0.08 1.48
C ALA A 49 -1.97 -1.21 0.67
N THR A 50 -2.90 -1.62 -0.18
CA THR A 50 -2.66 -2.73 -1.10
C THR A 50 -1.61 -2.38 -2.17
N LEU A 51 -1.32 -1.08 -2.38
CA LEU A 51 -0.26 -0.67 -3.31
C LEU A 51 1.12 -1.18 -2.86
N PRO A 52 1.60 -0.88 -1.63
CA PRO A 52 2.86 -1.49 -1.17
C PRO A 52 2.75 -3.00 -1.03
N THR A 53 1.58 -3.53 -0.70
CA THR A 53 1.37 -4.98 -0.60
C THR A 53 1.64 -5.68 -1.93
N LYS A 54 1.18 -5.10 -3.04
CA LYS A 54 1.43 -5.64 -4.39
C LYS A 54 2.93 -5.68 -4.69
N LEU A 55 3.65 -4.62 -4.33
CA LEU A 55 5.10 -4.55 -4.57
C LEU A 55 5.84 -5.63 -3.76
N GLY A 56 5.41 -5.88 -2.53
CA GLY A 56 5.94 -6.98 -1.73
C GLY A 56 5.65 -8.34 -2.36
N GLY A 57 4.44 -8.52 -2.89
CA GLY A 57 4.07 -9.75 -3.59
C GLY A 57 4.95 -10.05 -4.79
N ASP A 58 5.35 -9.01 -5.53
CA ASP A 58 6.25 -9.16 -6.68
C ASP A 58 7.62 -9.71 -6.28
N LEU A 59 8.04 -9.49 -5.04
CA LEU A 59 9.31 -10.00 -4.50
C LEU A 59 9.15 -11.33 -3.77
N ASN A 60 7.96 -11.86 -3.70
CA ASN A 60 7.62 -13.00 -2.83
C ASN A 60 7.93 -12.71 -1.36
N TYR A 61 7.79 -11.47 -0.97
CA TYR A 61 8.06 -10.97 0.37
C TYR A 61 6.94 -11.37 1.32
N ILE A 62 7.32 -11.84 2.50
CA ILE A 62 6.37 -12.17 3.57
C ILE A 62 6.60 -11.16 4.69
N ALA A 63 5.64 -10.26 4.87
CA ALA A 63 5.74 -9.24 5.90
C ALA A 63 5.56 -9.85 7.30
N GLY A 64 6.44 -9.46 8.21
CA GLY A 64 6.30 -9.78 9.63
C GLY A 64 5.68 -8.62 10.39
N THR A 65 6.06 -7.40 10.04
CA THR A 65 5.48 -6.17 10.62
C THR A 65 5.24 -5.17 9.50
N MET A 66 4.22 -4.34 9.68
CA MET A 66 3.92 -3.24 8.77
C MET A 66 3.45 -2.05 9.60
N ASN A 67 4.04 -0.88 9.36
CA ASN A 67 3.62 0.38 9.96
C ASN A 67 3.11 1.29 8.87
N PHE A 68 1.94 1.86 9.08
CA PHE A 68 1.30 2.78 8.14
C PHE A 68 1.00 4.11 8.82
N GLU A 69 1.21 5.19 8.10
CA GLU A 69 0.69 6.50 8.45
C GLU A 69 -0.22 6.95 7.30
N PHE A 70 -1.47 7.21 7.61
CA PHE A 70 -2.47 7.68 6.65
C PHE A 70 -2.52 9.20 6.75
N LEU A 71 -1.87 9.87 5.81
CA LEU A 71 -1.62 11.31 5.88
C LEU A 71 -2.73 12.15 5.27
N ARG A 72 -3.40 11.62 4.25
CA ARG A 72 -4.48 12.31 3.54
C ARG A 72 -5.48 11.29 3.02
N PRO A 73 -6.77 11.65 2.95
CA PRO A 73 -7.76 10.76 2.36
C PRO A 73 -7.50 10.56 0.86
N VAL A 74 -7.87 9.38 0.38
CA VAL A 74 -7.85 9.05 -1.04
C VAL A 74 -9.29 8.86 -1.47
N PHE A 75 -9.65 9.41 -2.63
CA PHE A 75 -11.00 9.30 -3.17
C PHE A 75 -11.01 8.49 -4.47
N VAL A 76 -12.16 7.87 -4.73
CA VAL A 76 -12.38 7.15 -5.98
C VAL A 76 -12.02 8.04 -7.17
N GLY A 77 -11.28 7.47 -8.13
CA GLY A 77 -10.88 8.18 -9.34
C GLY A 77 -9.53 8.88 -9.26
N GLU A 78 -9.00 9.08 -8.05
CA GLU A 78 -7.66 9.63 -7.90
C GLU A 78 -6.61 8.58 -8.28
N THR A 79 -5.50 9.04 -8.86
CA THR A 79 -4.39 8.16 -9.23
C THR A 79 -3.34 8.21 -8.13
N ILE A 80 -3.00 7.04 -7.61
CA ILE A 80 -2.03 6.90 -6.52
C ILE A 80 -0.84 6.11 -7.02
N ARG A 81 0.37 6.66 -6.80
CA ARG A 81 1.63 6.00 -7.13
C ARG A 81 2.35 5.65 -5.84
N CYS A 82 2.70 4.39 -5.69
CA CYS A 82 3.51 3.90 -4.58
C CYS A 82 4.94 3.64 -5.05
N GLU A 83 5.89 4.09 -4.26
CA GLU A 83 7.30 3.77 -4.47
C GLU A 83 7.82 3.06 -3.22
N ALA A 84 8.55 1.98 -3.42
CA ALA A 84 9.17 1.22 -2.35
C ALA A 84 10.68 1.17 -2.54
N VAL A 85 11.40 1.24 -1.43
CA VAL A 85 12.87 1.22 -1.43
C VAL A 85 13.33 0.16 -0.43
N ILE A 86 14.22 -0.72 -0.87
CA ILE A 86 14.84 -1.70 0.02
C ILE A 86 15.87 -0.99 0.86
N MET A 87 15.66 -0.98 2.18
CA MET A 87 16.54 -0.29 3.13
C MET A 87 17.59 -1.19 3.73
N GLN A 88 17.27 -2.48 3.89
CA GLN A 88 18.18 -3.43 4.50
C GLN A 88 17.91 -4.83 3.97
N ILE A 89 18.97 -5.59 3.75
CA ILE A 89 18.92 -7.01 3.40
C ILE A 89 19.97 -7.73 4.25
N GLU A 90 19.56 -8.76 4.96
CA GLU A 90 20.46 -9.58 5.76
C GLU A 90 20.20 -11.06 5.48
N PRO A 91 21.18 -11.78 4.92
CA PRO A 91 21.04 -13.22 4.75
C PRO A 91 21.03 -13.92 6.10
N VAL A 92 20.00 -14.73 6.33
CA VAL A 92 19.86 -15.56 7.54
C VAL A 92 19.41 -16.92 7.07
N ALA A 93 20.09 -17.96 7.49
CA ALA A 93 19.88 -19.35 7.10
C ALA A 93 18.60 -19.64 6.27
N GLY A 94 18.78 -19.75 4.93
CA GLY A 94 17.71 -20.10 4.01
C GLY A 94 16.73 -18.98 3.64
N ARG A 95 17.02 -17.74 4.05
CA ARG A 95 16.13 -16.60 3.75
C ARG A 95 16.90 -15.28 3.76
N LEU A 96 16.25 -14.27 3.19
CA LEU A 96 16.72 -12.88 3.28
C LEU A 96 15.78 -12.14 4.23
N GLN A 97 16.34 -11.55 5.27
CA GLN A 97 15.60 -10.68 6.17
C GLN A 97 15.71 -9.26 5.61
N MET A 98 14.58 -8.56 5.48
CA MET A 98 14.53 -7.30 4.77
C MET A 98 13.74 -6.24 5.51
N GLU A 99 14.14 -4.99 5.29
CA GLU A 99 13.36 -3.82 5.67
C GLU A 99 13.12 -3.00 4.40
N ILE A 100 11.87 -2.56 4.23
CA ILE A 100 11.42 -1.82 3.05
C ILE A 100 10.65 -0.59 3.53
N ASN A 101 10.96 0.57 2.97
CA ASN A 101 10.19 1.80 3.16
C ASN A 101 9.34 2.04 1.93
N PHE A 102 8.14 2.59 2.12
CA PHE A 102 7.25 2.91 1.01
C PHE A 102 6.54 4.23 1.25
N SER A 103 6.17 4.88 0.15
CA SER A 103 5.45 6.15 0.16
C SER A 103 4.51 6.17 -1.04
N CYS A 104 3.27 6.62 -0.81
CA CYS A 104 2.26 6.74 -1.85
C CYS A 104 1.87 8.21 -2.00
N HIS A 105 1.79 8.66 -3.25
CA HIS A 105 1.45 10.05 -3.60
C HIS A 105 0.29 10.07 -4.57
N ASN A 106 -0.57 11.09 -4.44
CA ASN A 106 -1.65 11.29 -5.40
C ASN A 106 -1.14 12.01 -6.65
N GLN A 107 -2.03 12.27 -7.63
CA GLN A 107 -1.68 12.91 -8.89
C GLN A 107 -1.19 14.36 -8.73
N GLN A 108 -1.41 14.96 -7.56
CA GLN A 108 -0.92 16.29 -7.25
C GLN A 108 0.44 16.27 -6.55
N GLY A 109 1.03 15.07 -6.41
CA GLY A 109 2.32 14.89 -5.75
C GLY A 109 2.25 14.96 -4.24
N LYS A 110 1.05 14.92 -3.64
CA LYS A 110 0.90 14.96 -2.19
C LYS A 110 0.96 13.55 -1.62
N GLU A 111 1.74 13.38 -0.56
CA GLU A 111 1.85 12.10 0.12
C GLU A 111 0.55 11.76 0.84
N VAL A 112 0.00 10.60 0.56
CA VAL A 112 -1.27 10.13 1.15
C VAL A 112 -1.06 9.01 2.16
N LEU A 113 0.00 8.23 1.97
CA LEU A 113 0.33 7.08 2.82
C LEU A 113 1.84 6.92 2.83
N ARG A 114 2.39 6.61 3.99
CA ARG A 114 3.78 6.18 4.07
C ARG A 114 3.93 5.15 5.16
N GLY A 115 5.01 4.40 5.10
CA GLY A 115 5.29 3.41 6.12
C GLY A 115 6.54 2.62 5.86
N GLN A 116 6.68 1.60 6.68
CA GLN A 116 7.80 0.69 6.60
C GLN A 116 7.34 -0.70 7.00
N THR A 117 8.08 -1.69 6.51
CA THR A 117 7.77 -3.09 6.77
C THR A 117 9.07 -3.85 6.97
N SER A 118 9.04 -4.83 7.84
CA SER A 118 10.11 -5.82 7.97
C SER A 118 9.53 -7.20 7.75
N GLY A 119 10.31 -8.06 7.13
CA GLY A 119 9.86 -9.40 6.77
C GLY A 119 10.95 -10.18 6.08
N ILE A 120 10.56 -11.23 5.38
CA ILE A 120 11.51 -12.16 4.77
C ILE A 120 11.16 -12.49 3.33
N VAL A 121 12.19 -12.88 2.59
CA VAL A 121 12.05 -13.59 1.31
C VAL A 121 12.73 -14.95 1.51
N ARG A 122 12.00 -16.02 1.24
CA ARG A 122 12.56 -17.36 1.38
C ARG A 122 13.48 -17.67 0.22
N LEU A 123 14.60 -18.31 0.52
CA LEU A 123 15.51 -18.84 -0.48
C LEU A 123 15.25 -20.34 -0.56
N GLU A 124 14.88 -20.79 -1.74
CA GLU A 124 14.58 -22.19 -2.01
C GLU A 124 15.85 -23.01 -2.23
#